data_91525ee3bdd3d155f8c12f4ff4bc5295
#
_entry.id   91525ee3bdd3d155f8c12f4ff4bc5295
#
_cell.length_a   1.000
_cell.length_b   1.000
_cell.length_c   1.000
_cell.angle_alpha   90.00
_cell.angle_beta   90.00
_cell.angle_gamma   90.00
#
_symmetry.space_group_name_H-M   'P 1'
#
loop_
_entity.id
_entity.type
_entity.pdbx_description
1 polymer ?
#
loop_
_entity_poly.entity_id
_entity_poly.type
_entity_poly.pdbx_seq_one_letter_code
_entity_poly.pdbx_strand_id
1 'polypeptide(L)'
;MIEALSLEAQLRDGLGSKAAAAVRRQGRIPAIVYGHKETPVAISLDAHDLVEGLRHGHRLLDIGISGAREKMIIKELQYDHLGRTIVHADLMRVDVTERITVEVPLEIKGMPKGTQEGGVLESHLDHLDVECLAVDIPELIVVSVKDLDVGQSIYARDV
;
A
#
# COMPACT_ATOMS: atom_id res chain seq x y z
N MET A 1 -11.06 -10.79 -6.88
CA MET A 1 -10.78 -9.81 -7.95
C MET A 1 -10.68 -8.45 -7.27
N ILE A 2 -9.50 -7.88 -7.21
CA ILE A 2 -9.33 -6.55 -6.58
C ILE A 2 -9.84 -5.52 -7.57
N GLU A 3 -10.85 -4.78 -7.17
CA GLU A 3 -11.38 -3.67 -7.95
C GLU A 3 -10.38 -2.51 -7.87
N ALA A 4 -9.88 -2.04 -9.03
CA ALA A 4 -8.97 -0.90 -9.05
C ALA A 4 -9.73 0.37 -8.66
N LEU A 5 -9.19 1.14 -7.73
CA LEU A 5 -9.75 2.43 -7.35
C LEU A 5 -9.54 3.43 -8.48
N SER A 6 -10.63 3.95 -9.03
CA SER A 6 -10.59 4.94 -10.10
C SER A 6 -10.42 6.35 -9.54
N LEU A 7 -9.33 7.03 -9.91
CA LEU A 7 -9.00 8.38 -9.47
C LEU A 7 -8.68 9.29 -10.65
N GLU A 8 -8.95 10.59 -10.50
CA GLU A 8 -8.54 11.61 -11.46
C GLU A 8 -7.35 12.41 -10.92
N ALA A 9 -6.28 12.47 -11.70
CA ALA A 9 -5.08 13.19 -11.36
C ALA A 9 -4.92 14.47 -12.18
N GLN A 10 -4.28 15.46 -11.58
CA GLN A 10 -3.86 16.69 -12.26
C GLN A 10 -2.34 16.71 -12.36
N LEU A 11 -1.81 17.05 -13.53
CA LEU A 11 -0.39 17.29 -13.72
C LEU A 11 0.05 18.49 -12.88
N ARG A 12 1.28 18.40 -12.37
CA ARG A 12 1.91 19.48 -11.60
C ARG A 12 3.11 20.03 -12.35
N ASP A 13 3.06 21.32 -12.68
CA ASP A 13 4.19 22.03 -13.28
C ASP A 13 5.20 22.50 -12.23
N GLY A 14 4.75 22.67 -10.96
CA GLY A 14 5.58 23.15 -9.86
C GLY A 14 6.17 21.99 -9.05
N LEU A 15 7.50 21.96 -8.96
CA LEU A 15 8.25 21.07 -8.08
C LEU A 15 8.70 21.80 -6.82
N GLY A 16 9.00 21.03 -5.76
CA GLY A 16 9.55 21.52 -4.51
C GLY A 16 8.52 21.78 -3.41
N SER A 17 9.04 22.14 -2.23
CA SER A 17 8.27 22.19 -0.97
C SER A 17 7.13 23.22 -0.96
N LYS A 18 7.31 24.38 -1.59
CA LYS A 18 6.27 25.41 -1.67
C LYS A 18 5.09 24.96 -2.54
N ALA A 19 5.37 24.35 -3.69
CA ALA A 19 4.34 23.84 -4.59
C ALA A 19 3.59 22.66 -3.94
N ALA A 20 4.29 21.76 -3.28
CA ALA A 20 3.68 20.66 -2.54
C ALA A 20 2.78 21.14 -1.40
N ALA A 21 3.20 22.18 -0.64
CA ALA A 21 2.38 22.79 0.41
C ALA A 21 1.11 23.45 -0.15
N ALA A 22 1.18 24.09 -1.31
CA ALA A 22 0.00 24.68 -1.96
C ALA A 22 -1.02 23.60 -2.38
N VAL A 23 -0.56 22.49 -2.94
CA VAL A 23 -1.39 21.34 -3.31
C VAL A 23 -2.12 20.77 -2.08
N ARG A 24 -1.40 20.55 -1.00
CA ARG A 24 -2.00 20.04 0.26
C ARG A 24 -3.05 21.00 0.86
N ARG A 25 -2.85 22.30 0.75
CA ARG A 25 -3.86 23.30 1.20
C ARG A 25 -5.17 23.24 0.38
N GLN A 26 -5.11 22.74 -0.84
CA GLN A 26 -6.28 22.53 -1.71
C GLN A 26 -6.97 21.18 -1.45
N GLY A 27 -6.58 20.43 -0.41
CA GLY A 27 -7.12 19.11 -0.12
C GLY A 27 -6.63 18.02 -1.06
N ARG A 28 -5.48 18.21 -1.71
CA ARG A 28 -4.89 17.27 -2.64
C ARG A 28 -3.55 16.74 -2.12
N ILE A 29 -3.19 15.53 -2.51
CA ILE A 29 -1.93 14.90 -2.15
C ILE A 29 -0.99 14.96 -3.37
N PRO A 30 0.22 15.53 -3.20
CA PRO A 30 1.23 15.46 -4.23
C PRO A 30 1.73 14.02 -4.37
N ALA A 31 1.87 13.55 -5.60
CA ALA A 31 2.37 12.22 -5.91
C ALA A 31 3.37 12.26 -7.05
N ILE A 32 4.23 11.26 -7.11
CA ILE A 32 5.16 11.00 -8.21
C ILE A 32 4.84 9.65 -8.80
N VAL A 33 4.72 9.61 -10.12
CA VAL A 33 4.49 8.40 -10.90
C VAL A 33 5.79 8.04 -11.62
N TYR A 34 6.27 6.83 -11.46
CA TYR A 34 7.43 6.30 -12.15
C TYR A 34 7.19 4.87 -12.65
N GLY A 35 8.08 4.34 -13.47
CA GLY A 35 8.01 2.99 -14.05
C GLY A 35 7.94 3.00 -15.58
N HIS A 36 8.01 1.81 -16.18
CA HIS A 36 8.01 1.57 -17.64
C HIS A 36 9.09 2.33 -18.42
N LYS A 37 10.25 2.63 -17.80
CA LYS A 37 11.36 3.38 -18.41
C LYS A 37 10.98 4.78 -18.90
N GLU A 38 9.86 5.31 -18.45
CA GLU A 38 9.41 6.67 -18.72
C GLU A 38 9.93 7.64 -17.66
N THR A 39 9.95 8.92 -18.01
CA THR A 39 10.33 9.98 -17.08
C THR A 39 9.31 10.08 -15.95
N PRO A 40 9.75 10.25 -14.70
CA PRO A 40 8.85 10.47 -13.59
C PRO A 40 7.92 11.66 -13.81
N VAL A 41 6.63 11.48 -13.53
CA VAL A 41 5.61 12.51 -13.71
C VAL A 41 5.08 12.93 -12.36
N ALA A 42 5.11 14.24 -12.09
CA ALA A 42 4.54 14.80 -10.87
C ALA A 42 3.04 15.06 -11.08
N ILE A 43 2.22 14.50 -10.20
CA ILE A 43 0.76 14.64 -10.21
C ILE A 43 0.24 15.06 -8.85
N SER A 44 -1.03 15.38 -8.78
CA SER A 44 -1.78 15.53 -7.53
C SER A 44 -3.09 14.76 -7.59
N LEU A 45 -3.40 14.08 -6.50
CA LEU A 45 -4.62 13.30 -6.31
C LEU A 45 -5.53 13.96 -5.30
N ASP A 46 -6.83 13.67 -5.36
CA ASP A 46 -7.75 14.07 -4.30
C ASP A 46 -7.42 13.30 -3.01
N ALA A 47 -7.30 14.02 -1.89
CA ALA A 47 -6.89 13.44 -0.63
C ALA A 47 -8.00 12.56 -0.03
N HIS A 48 -9.26 12.96 -0.18
CA HIS A 48 -10.40 12.22 0.35
C HIS A 48 -10.55 10.87 -0.35
N ASP A 49 -10.57 10.90 -1.67
CA ASP A 49 -10.77 9.70 -2.50
C ASP A 49 -9.64 8.70 -2.31
N LEU A 50 -8.38 9.16 -2.23
CA LEU A 50 -7.24 8.30 -1.98
C LEU A 50 -7.30 7.66 -0.59
N VAL A 51 -7.60 8.43 0.46
CA VAL A 51 -7.68 7.93 1.84
C VAL A 51 -8.83 6.93 1.99
N GLU A 52 -9.97 7.21 1.37
CA GLU A 52 -11.12 6.31 1.40
C GLU A 52 -10.82 4.98 0.69
N GLY A 53 -10.19 5.04 -0.49
CA GLY A 53 -9.76 3.84 -1.20
C GLY A 53 -8.76 2.99 -0.38
N LEU A 54 -7.82 3.64 0.29
CA LEU A 54 -6.88 2.94 1.18
C LEU A 54 -7.56 2.26 2.37
N ARG A 55 -8.59 2.87 2.93
CA ARG A 55 -9.39 2.25 4.01
C ARG A 55 -10.12 0.99 3.55
N HIS A 56 -10.48 0.91 2.28
CA HIS A 56 -11.10 -0.25 1.66
C HIS A 56 -10.07 -1.28 1.13
N GLY A 57 -8.78 -1.08 1.43
CA GLY A 57 -7.72 -2.01 1.04
C GLY A 57 -7.25 -1.90 -0.41
N HIS A 58 -7.74 -0.91 -1.17
CA HIS A 58 -7.31 -0.74 -2.55
C HIS A 58 -5.85 -0.30 -2.64
N ARG A 59 -5.01 -1.13 -3.26
CA ARG A 59 -3.61 -0.82 -3.54
C ARG A 59 -3.35 -0.59 -5.03
N LEU A 60 -4.21 -1.17 -5.89
CA LEU A 60 -4.21 -0.94 -7.32
C LEU A 60 -5.10 0.27 -7.64
N LEU A 61 -4.52 1.24 -8.33
CA LEU A 61 -5.19 2.48 -8.73
C LEU A 61 -5.31 2.52 -10.25
N ASP A 62 -6.46 2.96 -10.75
CA ASP A 62 -6.70 3.31 -12.14
C ASP A 62 -6.77 4.83 -12.24
N ILE A 63 -5.67 5.47 -12.65
CA ILE A 63 -5.52 6.91 -12.59
C ILE A 63 -5.66 7.53 -13.97
N GLY A 64 -6.62 8.45 -14.10
CA GLY A 64 -6.78 9.30 -15.26
C GLY A 64 -5.81 10.48 -15.24
N ILE A 65 -4.87 10.54 -16.19
CA ILE A 65 -3.94 11.66 -16.37
C ILE A 65 -4.13 12.22 -17.77
N SER A 66 -4.56 13.48 -17.88
CA SER A 66 -4.74 14.17 -19.16
C SER A 66 -5.56 13.41 -20.22
N GLY A 67 -6.53 12.61 -19.78
CA GLY A 67 -7.41 11.84 -20.67
C GLY A 67 -6.94 10.41 -20.99
N ALA A 68 -5.75 10.02 -20.58
CA ALA A 68 -5.29 8.64 -20.60
C ALA A 68 -5.47 8.00 -19.21
N ARG A 69 -5.87 6.72 -19.17
CA ARG A 69 -5.96 5.96 -17.92
C ARG A 69 -4.81 4.97 -17.84
N GLU A 70 -4.15 4.95 -16.71
CA GLU A 70 -3.01 4.09 -16.44
C GLU A 70 -3.19 3.37 -15.10
N LYS A 71 -2.82 2.08 -15.07
CA LYS A 71 -2.84 1.30 -13.83
C LYS A 71 -1.54 1.50 -13.07
N MET A 72 -1.68 1.78 -11.78
CA MET A 72 -0.56 2.07 -10.89
C MET A 72 -0.77 1.39 -9.55
N ILE A 73 0.33 1.05 -8.90
CA ILE A 73 0.31 0.62 -7.50
C ILE A 73 0.92 1.70 -6.61
N ILE A 74 0.50 1.70 -5.37
CA ILE A 74 1.11 2.52 -4.33
C ILE A 74 2.38 1.81 -3.88
N LYS A 75 3.54 2.44 -4.12
CA LYS A 75 4.85 1.93 -3.69
C LYS A 75 5.16 2.37 -2.27
N GLU A 76 4.93 3.65 -1.96
CA GLU A 76 5.21 4.23 -0.67
C GLU A 76 4.22 5.36 -0.36
N LEU A 77 3.84 5.47 0.91
CA LEU A 77 3.06 6.58 1.44
C LEU A 77 3.86 7.27 2.54
N GLN A 78 4.00 8.58 2.43
CA GLN A 78 4.61 9.39 3.47
C GLN A 78 3.52 10.07 4.30
N TYR A 79 3.65 9.96 5.61
CA TYR A 79 2.73 10.55 6.57
C TYR A 79 3.35 11.78 7.23
N ASP A 80 2.50 12.61 7.80
CA ASP A 80 2.94 13.73 8.63
C ASP A 80 3.61 13.21 9.91
N HIS A 81 4.22 14.13 10.67
CA HIS A 81 4.91 13.82 11.93
C HIS A 81 4.00 13.21 13.01
N LEU A 82 2.68 13.26 12.85
CA LEU A 82 1.69 12.64 13.73
C LEU A 82 1.16 11.32 13.19
N GLY A 83 1.57 10.90 11.98
CA GLY A 83 1.09 9.69 11.32
C GLY A 83 -0.38 9.72 10.91
N ARG A 84 -1.00 10.91 10.82
CA ARG A 84 -2.45 11.06 10.61
C ARG A 84 -2.83 11.42 9.19
N THR A 85 -1.96 12.15 8.50
CA THR A 85 -2.27 12.72 7.18
C THR A 85 -1.21 12.28 6.17
N ILE A 86 -1.64 11.80 5.02
CA ILE A 86 -0.74 11.48 3.92
C ILE A 86 -0.23 12.79 3.31
N VAL A 87 1.09 12.95 3.28
CA VAL A 87 1.74 14.15 2.76
C VAL A 87 2.34 13.96 1.38
N HIS A 88 2.62 12.71 0.98
CA HIS A 88 3.13 12.35 -0.34
C HIS A 88 2.77 10.89 -0.67
N ALA A 89 2.63 10.58 -1.96
CA ALA A 89 2.43 9.23 -2.45
C ALA A 89 3.39 8.94 -3.61
N ASP A 90 4.08 7.81 -3.54
CA ASP A 90 4.92 7.29 -4.61
C ASP A 90 4.16 6.18 -5.33
N LEU A 91 3.94 6.38 -6.62
CA LEU A 91 3.16 5.50 -7.47
C LEU A 91 4.04 4.88 -8.54
N MET A 92 3.84 3.60 -8.79
CA MET A 92 4.54 2.88 -9.84
C MET A 92 3.56 2.38 -10.88
N ARG A 93 3.83 2.67 -12.17
CA ARG A 93 3.09 2.09 -13.29
C ARG A 93 3.28 0.59 -13.31
N VAL A 94 2.23 -0.13 -13.52
CA VAL A 94 2.27 -1.61 -13.59
C VAL A 94 1.46 -2.12 -14.76
N ASP A 95 2.01 -3.11 -15.44
CA ASP A 95 1.23 -3.96 -16.33
C ASP A 95 0.53 -5.05 -15.51
N VAL A 96 -0.72 -5.31 -15.85
CA VAL A 96 -1.53 -6.35 -15.18
C VAL A 96 -0.92 -7.76 -15.27
N THR A 97 0.02 -7.96 -16.19
CA THR A 97 0.72 -9.22 -16.41
C THR A 97 2.09 -9.29 -15.73
N GLU A 98 2.55 -8.18 -15.15
CA GLU A 98 3.86 -8.12 -14.50
C GLU A 98 3.77 -8.60 -13.04
N ARG A 99 4.78 -9.36 -12.62
CA ARG A 99 4.94 -9.72 -11.21
C ARG A 99 5.60 -8.58 -10.47
N ILE A 100 5.05 -8.26 -9.35
CA ILE A 100 5.54 -7.19 -8.47
C ILE A 100 5.71 -7.72 -7.07
N THR A 101 6.67 -7.16 -6.36
CA THR A 101 6.84 -7.40 -4.92
C THR A 101 6.16 -6.29 -4.15
N VAL A 102 5.20 -6.65 -3.32
CA VAL A 102 4.48 -5.73 -2.44
C VAL A 102 4.56 -6.18 -1.00
N GLU A 103 4.63 -5.23 -0.10
CA GLU A 103 4.60 -5.45 1.32
C GLU A 103 3.14 -5.61 1.78
N VAL A 104 2.79 -6.78 2.34
CA VAL A 104 1.43 -7.13 2.76
C VAL A 104 1.40 -7.29 4.27
N PRO A 105 0.43 -6.67 4.98
CA PRO A 105 0.31 -6.80 6.42
C PRO A 105 -0.11 -8.22 6.83
N LEU A 106 0.39 -8.65 8.00
CA LEU A 106 0.05 -9.91 8.64
C LEU A 106 -1.03 -9.71 9.70
N GLU A 107 -2.04 -10.56 9.69
CA GLU A 107 -3.01 -10.65 10.77
C GLU A 107 -2.88 -12.02 11.47
N ILE A 108 -2.56 -11.99 12.75
CA ILE A 108 -2.46 -13.19 13.58
C ILE A 108 -3.86 -13.54 14.08
N LYS A 109 -4.33 -14.77 13.77
CA LYS A 109 -5.66 -15.24 14.16
C LYS A 109 -5.60 -16.44 15.09
N GLY A 110 -6.30 -16.33 16.23
CA GLY A 110 -6.47 -17.41 17.20
C GLY A 110 -5.61 -17.23 18.45
N MET A 111 -5.85 -18.07 19.44
CA MET A 111 -5.09 -18.14 20.68
C MET A 111 -4.22 -19.39 20.64
N PRO A 112 -2.89 -19.28 20.79
CA PRO A 112 -1.99 -20.42 20.78
C PRO A 112 -2.27 -21.35 21.97
N LYS A 113 -2.10 -22.66 21.79
CA LYS A 113 -2.16 -23.64 22.90
C LYS A 113 -1.11 -23.33 23.96
N GLY A 114 0.08 -22.94 23.56
CA GLY A 114 1.19 -22.58 24.46
C GLY A 114 0.88 -21.42 25.40
N THR A 115 -0.05 -20.51 25.06
CA THR A 115 -0.47 -19.43 25.96
C THR A 115 -1.24 -19.96 27.18
N GLN A 116 -1.95 -21.09 27.03
CA GLN A 116 -2.65 -21.76 28.16
C GLN A 116 -1.66 -22.41 29.13
N GLU A 117 -0.46 -22.71 28.66
CA GLU A 117 0.64 -23.27 29.45
C GLU A 117 1.59 -22.21 30.03
N GLY A 118 1.23 -20.92 29.90
CA GLY A 118 2.01 -19.79 30.41
C GLY A 118 3.03 -19.22 29.42
N GLY A 119 2.99 -19.64 28.16
CA GLY A 119 3.81 -19.04 27.10
C GLY A 119 3.31 -17.66 26.68
N VAL A 120 4.18 -16.88 26.07
CA VAL A 120 3.89 -15.58 25.46
C VAL A 120 4.08 -15.68 23.95
N LEU A 121 3.10 -15.18 23.19
CA LEU A 121 3.22 -15.05 21.73
C LEU A 121 3.98 -13.78 21.41
N GLU A 122 5.09 -13.92 20.69
CA GLU A 122 5.87 -12.80 20.17
C GLU A 122 5.76 -12.75 18.64
N SER A 123 5.39 -11.60 18.09
CA SER A 123 5.46 -11.33 16.65
C SER A 123 6.70 -10.51 16.34
N HIS A 124 7.51 -11.02 15.44
CA HIS A 124 8.72 -10.34 14.98
C HIS A 124 8.54 -9.68 13.61
N LEU A 125 7.49 -10.08 12.88
CA LEU A 125 7.15 -9.55 11.57
C LEU A 125 5.69 -9.12 11.56
N ASP A 126 5.45 -7.90 11.13
CA ASP A 126 4.11 -7.34 10.97
C ASP A 126 3.68 -7.31 9.49
N HIS A 127 4.66 -7.46 8.58
CA HIS A 127 4.47 -7.43 7.13
C HIS A 127 5.32 -8.52 6.46
N LEU A 128 4.89 -8.97 5.28
CA LEU A 128 5.66 -9.85 4.40
C LEU A 128 5.76 -9.26 3.00
N ASP A 129 6.94 -9.39 2.39
CA ASP A 129 7.14 -9.12 0.97
C ASP A 129 6.62 -10.29 0.15
N VAL A 130 5.57 -10.05 -0.65
CA VAL A 130 4.91 -11.05 -1.48
C VAL A 130 5.10 -10.72 -2.94
N GLU A 131 5.59 -11.67 -3.71
CA GLU A 131 5.65 -11.57 -5.18
C GLU A 131 4.35 -12.09 -5.79
N CYS A 132 3.56 -11.20 -6.38
CA CYS A 132 2.26 -11.53 -6.98
C CYS A 132 2.03 -10.73 -8.27
N LEU A 133 0.97 -11.09 -9.01
CA LEU A 133 0.51 -10.24 -10.11
C LEU A 133 -0.14 -8.97 -9.56
N ALA A 134 -0.01 -7.87 -10.31
CA ALA A 134 -0.58 -6.58 -9.91
C ALA A 134 -2.11 -6.60 -9.68
N VAL A 135 -2.80 -7.59 -10.26
CA VAL A 135 -4.24 -7.80 -10.09
C VAL A 135 -4.60 -8.75 -8.94
N ASP A 136 -3.65 -9.46 -8.37
CA ASP A 136 -3.85 -10.49 -7.34
C ASP A 136 -3.15 -10.13 -6.01
N ILE A 137 -3.02 -8.84 -5.72
CA ILE A 137 -2.40 -8.38 -4.47
C ILE A 137 -3.34 -8.71 -3.30
N PRO A 138 -2.96 -9.55 -2.32
CA PRO A 138 -3.78 -9.80 -1.15
C PRO A 138 -3.85 -8.55 -0.25
N GLU A 139 -5.02 -8.28 0.32
CA GLU A 139 -5.21 -7.16 1.25
C GLU A 139 -4.47 -7.40 2.58
N LEU A 140 -4.51 -8.65 3.04
CA LEU A 140 -3.85 -9.10 4.27
C LEU A 140 -3.56 -10.61 4.19
N ILE A 141 -2.58 -11.05 4.95
CA ILE A 141 -2.24 -12.46 5.11
C ILE A 141 -2.64 -12.89 6.52
N VAL A 142 -3.55 -13.87 6.60
CA VAL A 142 -4.03 -14.40 7.89
C VAL A 142 -3.19 -15.60 8.29
N VAL A 143 -2.51 -15.50 9.43
CA VAL A 143 -1.72 -16.60 10.02
C VAL A 143 -2.47 -17.16 11.23
N SER A 144 -2.82 -18.45 11.16
CA SER A 144 -3.45 -19.14 12.28
C SER A 144 -2.40 -19.67 13.26
N VAL A 145 -2.45 -19.21 14.50
CA VAL A 145 -1.53 -19.63 15.57
C VAL A 145 -2.15 -20.61 16.56
N LYS A 146 -3.35 -21.13 16.28
CA LYS A 146 -4.11 -21.96 17.23
C LYS A 146 -3.38 -23.21 17.71
N ASP A 147 -2.59 -23.82 16.82
CA ASP A 147 -1.87 -25.06 17.07
C ASP A 147 -0.43 -24.86 17.53
N LEU A 148 -0.03 -23.64 17.83
CA LEU A 148 1.32 -23.30 18.24
C LEU A 148 1.53 -23.63 19.73
N ASP A 149 2.49 -24.51 20.03
CA ASP A 149 2.90 -24.88 21.38
C ASP A 149 4.09 -24.05 21.86
N VAL A 150 4.41 -24.15 23.16
CA VAL A 150 5.56 -23.46 23.76
C VAL A 150 6.88 -23.91 23.08
N GLY A 151 7.68 -22.94 22.66
CA GLY A 151 8.96 -23.18 21.96
C GLY A 151 8.84 -23.47 20.47
N GLN A 152 7.63 -23.40 19.89
CA GLN A 152 7.43 -23.50 18.44
C GLN A 152 7.36 -22.12 17.80
N SER A 153 7.70 -22.08 16.51
CA SER A 153 7.69 -20.85 15.69
C SER A 153 7.08 -21.15 14.32
N ILE A 154 6.35 -20.18 13.78
CA ILE A 154 5.88 -20.19 12.39
C ILE A 154 6.80 -19.25 11.60
N TYR A 155 7.29 -19.71 10.47
CA TYR A 155 8.18 -18.93 9.60
C TYR A 155 7.43 -18.43 8.36
N ALA A 156 7.92 -17.37 7.74
CA ALA A 156 7.35 -16.81 6.51
C ALA A 156 7.19 -17.82 5.36
N ARG A 157 8.01 -18.88 5.33
CA ARG A 157 7.92 -19.98 4.36
C ARG A 157 6.77 -20.96 4.61
N ASP A 158 6.15 -20.89 5.78
CA ASP A 158 5.10 -21.83 6.23
C ASP A 158 3.70 -21.21 6.07
N VAL A 159 3.63 -19.96 5.55
CA VAL A 159 2.42 -19.13 5.39
C VAL A 159 1.88 -19.18 3.97
#